data_18bea08d7dd12ef6dd86d8842319d39e
#
_entry.id   18bea08d7dd12ef6dd86d8842319d39e
#
_cell.length_a   1.000
_cell.length_b   1.000
_cell.length_c   1.000
_cell.angle_alpha   90.00
_cell.angle_beta   90.00
_cell.angle_gamma   90.00
#
_symmetry.space_group_name_H-M   'P 1'
#
loop_
_entity.id
_entity.type
_entity.pdbx_description
1 polymer ?
#
loop_
_entity_poly.entity_id
_entity_poly.type
_entity_poly.pdbx_seq_one_letter_code
_entity_poly.pdbx_strand_id
1 'polypeptide(L)'
;MANLDGAGNYVILETEGEGHYIGCNLSVTHFQGSWWGEGDDMIFIDGEELPSIVGTGAEDYFNHAWGMQKTAFPFCGSIVHESDVPGYQVSYRFHIADPIHFSKSLKVTIEHGHANHLADDWSSTAYWYQTLPSKPFGILPVEERIQLMPQIANIAKPQGVSLNAEMQQSQEMAEERMKEYSQGRNEELQKKLDRTPWHSEGNVKQAKQVRKAMEE
;
A
#
# COMPACT_ATOMS: atom_id res chain seq x y z
N MET A 1 -9.01 -10.02 -7.42
CA MET A 1 -8.15 -8.83 -7.26
C MET A 1 -8.79 -7.67 -7.99
N ALA A 2 -9.12 -6.62 -7.28
CA ALA A 2 -9.89 -5.52 -7.85
C ALA A 2 -9.02 -4.39 -8.42
N ASN A 3 -7.78 -4.24 -7.96
CA ASN A 3 -6.81 -3.25 -8.40
C ASN A 3 -5.64 -3.94 -9.09
N LEU A 4 -5.73 -4.16 -10.40
CA LEU A 4 -4.73 -4.95 -11.13
C LEU A 4 -3.54 -4.14 -11.64
N ASP A 5 -3.70 -2.84 -11.81
CA ASP A 5 -2.70 -1.96 -12.40
C ASP A 5 -1.99 -1.07 -11.37
N GLY A 6 -2.28 -1.26 -10.09
CA GLY A 6 -1.70 -0.47 -9.00
C GLY A 6 -2.03 1.02 -9.05
N ALA A 7 -3.04 1.42 -9.84
CA ALA A 7 -3.41 2.83 -9.93
C ALA A 7 -3.95 3.32 -8.57
N GLY A 8 -3.39 4.42 -8.09
CA GLY A 8 -3.72 4.98 -6.77
C GLY A 8 -2.98 4.33 -5.59
N ASN A 9 -2.12 3.33 -5.82
CA ASN A 9 -1.26 2.78 -4.76
C ASN A 9 -0.31 3.83 -4.20
N TYR A 10 0.07 3.66 -2.95
CA TYR A 10 1.18 4.39 -2.37
C TYR A 10 2.49 3.93 -3.02
N VAL A 11 3.28 4.89 -3.53
CA VAL A 11 4.57 4.60 -4.20
C VAL A 11 5.69 4.61 -3.17
N ILE A 12 6.31 3.44 -2.97
CA ILE A 12 7.48 3.26 -2.11
C ILE A 12 8.77 3.67 -2.85
N LEU A 13 8.90 3.26 -4.11
CA LEU A 13 10.02 3.60 -4.98
C LEU A 13 9.57 3.65 -6.44
N GLU A 14 10.02 4.65 -7.18
CA GLU A 14 9.95 4.68 -8.63
C GLU A 14 11.26 5.21 -9.18
N THR A 15 11.95 4.40 -9.99
CA THR A 15 13.28 4.74 -10.51
C THR A 15 13.50 4.18 -11.91
N GLU A 16 14.38 4.84 -12.68
CA GLU A 16 14.81 4.43 -14.02
C GLU A 16 16.30 4.11 -14.01
N GLY A 17 16.72 3.03 -14.67
CA GLY A 17 18.10 2.57 -14.75
C GLY A 17 18.19 1.07 -14.44
N GLU A 18 19.38 0.61 -14.11
CA GLU A 18 19.68 -0.78 -13.76
C GLU A 18 20.10 -0.87 -12.29
N GLY A 19 19.56 -1.86 -11.58
CA GLY A 19 19.87 -2.03 -10.17
C GLY A 19 19.10 -3.16 -9.50
N HIS A 20 19.01 -3.07 -8.18
CA HIS A 20 18.19 -3.99 -7.39
C HIS A 20 17.65 -3.33 -6.12
N TYR A 21 16.41 -3.62 -5.83
CA TYR A 21 15.72 -3.20 -4.63
C TYR A 21 15.97 -4.20 -3.51
N ILE A 22 16.29 -3.67 -2.33
CA ILE A 22 16.60 -4.48 -1.15
C ILE A 22 15.66 -4.25 0.02
N GLY A 23 14.63 -3.45 -0.13
CA GLY A 23 13.60 -3.34 0.89
C GLY A 23 13.16 -1.94 1.25
N CYS A 24 12.31 -1.86 2.26
CA CYS A 24 11.81 -0.60 2.78
C CYS A 24 11.52 -0.62 4.26
N ASN A 25 11.43 0.57 4.84
CA ASN A 25 10.64 0.90 6.00
C ASN A 25 9.33 1.52 5.56
N LEU A 26 8.23 1.13 6.18
CA LEU A 26 6.92 1.74 6.01
C LEU A 26 6.39 2.20 7.38
N SER A 27 5.91 3.44 7.43
CA SER A 27 5.22 4.01 8.58
C SER A 27 3.82 4.41 8.18
N VAL A 28 2.83 4.01 8.98
CA VAL A 28 1.42 4.33 8.76
C VAL A 28 0.84 4.92 10.04
N THR A 29 0.17 6.06 9.92
CA THR A 29 -0.73 6.55 10.96
C THR A 29 -2.16 6.25 10.53
N HIS A 30 -2.78 5.29 11.19
CA HIS A 30 -4.11 4.79 10.84
C HIS A 30 -5.19 5.56 11.57
N PHE A 31 -6.16 6.13 10.82
CA PHE A 31 -7.19 7.01 11.35
C PHE A 31 -8.58 6.38 11.41
N GLN A 32 -8.86 5.33 10.65
CA GLN A 32 -10.23 4.85 10.46
C GLN A 32 -10.70 3.79 11.46
N GLY A 33 -9.83 3.25 12.30
CA GLY A 33 -10.21 2.25 13.31
C GLY A 33 -10.56 0.86 12.78
N SER A 34 -10.23 0.60 11.51
CA SER A 34 -10.34 -0.71 10.88
C SER A 34 -8.97 -1.34 10.68
N TRP A 35 -8.90 -2.55 10.15
CA TRP A 35 -7.64 -3.16 9.76
C TRP A 35 -7.07 -2.47 8.51
N TRP A 36 -5.83 -2.02 8.57
CA TRP A 36 -5.17 -1.24 7.51
C TRP A 36 -4.36 -2.09 6.53
N GLY A 37 -4.00 -3.31 6.91
CA GLY A 37 -2.94 -4.10 6.29
C GLY A 37 -3.37 -5.05 5.18
N GLU A 38 -4.57 -4.91 4.59
CA GLU A 38 -5.04 -5.76 3.47
C GLU A 38 -4.55 -5.30 2.09
N GLY A 39 -3.70 -4.28 2.04
CA GLY A 39 -3.24 -3.73 0.76
C GLY A 39 -2.11 -4.55 0.16
N ASP A 40 -2.27 -4.99 -1.10
CA ASP A 40 -1.28 -5.78 -1.82
C ASP A 40 -0.04 -4.94 -2.17
N ASP A 41 1.15 -5.47 -1.95
CA ASP A 41 2.35 -4.96 -2.60
C ASP A 41 2.34 -5.32 -4.08
N MET A 42 2.69 -4.35 -4.93
CA MET A 42 2.76 -4.52 -6.37
C MET A 42 4.05 -3.94 -6.90
N ILE A 43 4.83 -4.79 -7.57
CA ILE A 43 6.15 -4.42 -8.08
C ILE A 43 6.17 -4.58 -9.59
N PHE A 44 6.43 -3.46 -10.27
CA PHE A 44 6.51 -3.37 -11.72
C PHE A 44 7.98 -3.30 -12.14
N ILE A 45 8.42 -4.23 -12.96
CA ILE A 45 9.80 -4.35 -13.40
C ILE A 45 9.90 -4.00 -14.88
N ASP A 46 10.87 -3.17 -15.23
CA ASP A 46 11.27 -2.86 -16.61
C ASP A 46 10.16 -2.30 -17.51
N GLY A 47 9.20 -1.61 -16.92
CA GLY A 47 8.12 -0.91 -17.63
C GLY A 47 6.91 -1.78 -17.98
N GLU A 48 6.73 -2.90 -17.30
CA GLU A 48 5.51 -3.70 -17.46
C GLU A 48 4.26 -2.93 -17.03
N GLU A 49 3.17 -3.09 -17.79
CA GLU A 49 1.89 -2.42 -17.50
C GLU A 49 1.17 -3.04 -16.30
N LEU A 50 1.43 -4.32 -16.05
CA LEU A 50 0.90 -5.05 -14.89
C LEU A 50 2.07 -5.46 -14.00
N PRO A 51 1.85 -5.57 -12.69
CA PRO A 51 2.93 -5.88 -11.78
C PRO A 51 3.53 -7.26 -12.05
N SER A 52 4.85 -7.34 -12.07
CA SER A 52 5.61 -8.59 -12.19
C SER A 52 5.49 -9.43 -10.92
N ILE A 53 5.35 -8.76 -9.77
CA ILE A 53 5.16 -9.38 -8.46
C ILE A 53 3.93 -8.74 -7.81
N VAL A 54 3.04 -9.58 -7.30
CA VAL A 54 1.84 -9.16 -6.56
C VAL A 54 1.80 -9.90 -5.24
N GLY A 55 1.73 -9.16 -4.15
CA GLY A 55 1.51 -9.70 -2.82
C GLY A 55 0.04 -9.98 -2.51
N THR A 56 -0.23 -10.24 -1.27
CA THR A 56 -1.54 -10.64 -0.76
C THR A 56 -2.01 -9.80 0.43
N GLY A 57 -1.18 -8.86 0.87
CA GLY A 57 -1.47 -7.95 1.97
C GLY A 57 -0.20 -7.32 2.52
N ALA A 58 -0.32 -6.17 3.15
CA ALA A 58 0.82 -5.47 3.75
C ALA A 58 1.42 -6.30 4.90
N GLU A 59 0.60 -6.99 5.70
CA GLU A 59 1.12 -7.87 6.75
C GLU A 59 1.93 -9.02 6.17
N ASP A 60 1.48 -9.61 5.05
CA ASP A 60 2.18 -10.70 4.37
C ASP A 60 3.51 -10.21 3.80
N TYR A 61 3.51 -9.00 3.21
CA TYR A 61 4.75 -8.37 2.74
C TYR A 61 5.77 -8.21 3.86
N PHE A 62 5.35 -7.84 5.07
CA PHE A 62 6.23 -7.69 6.23
C PHE A 62 6.43 -8.99 7.03
N ASN A 63 6.09 -10.16 6.45
CA ASN A 63 6.24 -11.52 7.03
C ASN A 63 5.40 -11.75 8.30
N HIS A 64 4.19 -11.23 8.31
CA HIS A 64 3.17 -11.55 9.28
C HIS A 64 2.01 -12.31 8.61
N ALA A 65 1.04 -12.73 9.40
CA ALA A 65 -0.19 -13.35 8.94
C ALA A 65 -1.30 -13.10 9.96
N TRP A 66 -2.52 -12.91 9.48
CA TRP A 66 -3.69 -12.66 10.33
C TRP A 66 -3.52 -11.43 11.24
N GLY A 67 -2.95 -10.38 10.67
CA GLY A 67 -2.58 -9.15 11.36
C GLY A 67 -1.10 -9.09 11.71
N MET A 68 -0.69 -8.01 12.38
CA MET A 68 0.70 -7.77 12.74
C MET A 68 0.94 -7.93 14.24
N GLN A 69 2.15 -8.35 14.58
CA GLN A 69 2.63 -8.42 15.96
C GLN A 69 3.96 -7.65 16.07
N LYS A 70 4.25 -7.12 17.27
CA LYS A 70 5.56 -6.52 17.52
C LYS A 70 6.66 -7.57 17.42
N THR A 71 7.51 -7.41 16.41
CA THR A 71 8.64 -8.29 16.13
C THR A 71 9.83 -7.48 15.64
N ALA A 72 11.04 -8.02 15.84
CA ALA A 72 12.27 -7.42 15.34
C ALA A 72 13.24 -8.53 14.94
N PHE A 73 13.15 -8.97 13.70
CA PHE A 73 14.07 -9.94 13.10
C PHE A 73 15.10 -9.24 12.22
N PRO A 74 16.22 -9.88 11.83
CA PRO A 74 17.27 -9.23 11.04
C PRO A 74 16.78 -8.61 9.71
N PHE A 75 15.78 -9.23 9.05
CA PHE A 75 15.34 -8.81 7.71
C PHE A 75 13.88 -8.40 7.62
N CYS A 76 13.12 -8.51 8.70
CA CYS A 76 11.73 -8.08 8.76
C CYS A 76 11.29 -7.82 10.19
N GLY A 77 10.26 -7.01 10.35
CA GLY A 77 9.64 -6.78 11.65
C GLY A 77 8.63 -5.64 11.64
N SER A 78 7.83 -5.62 12.69
CA SER A 78 6.94 -4.51 13.04
C SER A 78 7.32 -3.99 14.41
N ILE A 79 8.07 -2.90 14.48
CA ILE A 79 8.62 -2.37 15.73
C ILE A 79 7.62 -1.50 16.50
N VAL A 80 6.69 -0.90 15.77
CA VAL A 80 5.53 -0.20 16.33
C VAL A 80 4.28 -0.82 15.73
N HIS A 81 3.36 -1.23 16.56
CA HIS A 81 2.05 -1.72 16.17
C HIS A 81 1.06 -1.37 17.27
N GLU A 82 0.19 -0.43 16.98
CA GLU A 82 -0.86 0.07 17.87
C GLU A 82 -2.21 -0.25 17.26
N SER A 83 -3.11 -0.80 18.06
CA SER A 83 -4.47 -1.17 17.64
C SER A 83 -5.49 -0.05 17.84
N ASP A 84 -5.14 0.95 18.63
CA ASP A 84 -6.03 2.08 18.91
C ASP A 84 -6.02 3.10 17.76
N VAL A 85 -7.04 3.94 17.68
CA VAL A 85 -7.16 4.99 16.68
C VAL A 85 -6.94 6.36 17.35
N PRO A 86 -5.99 7.17 16.84
CA PRO A 86 -5.05 6.87 15.76
C PRO A 86 -4.03 5.82 16.19
N GLY A 87 -3.73 4.87 15.31
CA GLY A 87 -2.74 3.82 15.55
C GLY A 87 -1.47 4.05 14.76
N TYR A 88 -0.33 3.96 15.41
CA TYR A 88 0.96 4.07 14.73
C TYR A 88 1.49 2.68 14.38
N GLN A 89 1.93 2.57 13.12
CA GLN A 89 2.50 1.34 12.58
C GLN A 89 3.87 1.65 11.99
N VAL A 90 4.88 0.86 12.33
CA VAL A 90 6.21 0.95 11.69
C VAL A 90 6.70 -0.45 11.43
N SER A 91 6.83 -0.80 10.17
CA SER A 91 7.27 -2.11 9.70
C SER A 91 8.43 -1.98 8.72
N TYR A 92 9.24 -3.03 8.61
CA TYR A 92 10.35 -3.08 7.68
C TYR A 92 10.53 -4.48 7.10
N ARG A 93 11.00 -4.52 5.85
CA ARG A 93 11.45 -5.74 5.20
C ARG A 93 12.68 -5.46 4.33
N PHE A 94 13.65 -6.37 4.42
CA PHE A 94 14.86 -6.34 3.60
C PHE A 94 14.99 -7.64 2.80
N HIS A 95 15.07 -7.52 1.47
CA HIS A 95 15.27 -8.61 0.51
C HIS A 95 16.77 -8.89 0.31
N ILE A 96 17.50 -9.16 1.39
CA ILE A 96 18.96 -9.32 1.33
C ILE A 96 19.37 -10.61 0.62
N ALA A 97 18.65 -11.69 0.90
CA ALA A 97 18.94 -12.99 0.29
C ALA A 97 18.37 -13.12 -1.15
N ASP A 98 17.37 -12.30 -1.46
CA ASP A 98 16.61 -12.37 -2.72
C ASP A 98 16.22 -10.96 -3.19
N PRO A 99 17.21 -10.14 -3.62
CA PRO A 99 16.95 -8.78 -4.11
C PRO A 99 16.13 -8.78 -5.39
N ILE A 100 15.30 -7.76 -5.56
CA ILE A 100 14.48 -7.62 -6.77
C ILE A 100 15.26 -6.81 -7.80
N HIS A 101 15.72 -7.50 -8.85
CA HIS A 101 16.53 -6.92 -9.90
C HIS A 101 15.68 -6.23 -10.97
N PHE A 102 16.22 -5.15 -11.54
CA PHE A 102 15.65 -4.45 -12.69
C PHE A 102 16.75 -3.96 -13.63
N SER A 103 16.45 -3.89 -14.92
CA SER A 103 17.41 -3.52 -15.98
C SER A 103 17.08 -2.19 -16.66
N LYS A 104 15.86 -1.67 -16.50
CA LYS A 104 15.40 -0.43 -17.11
C LYS A 104 14.69 0.48 -16.12
N SER A 105 13.80 -0.09 -15.33
CA SER A 105 13.01 0.67 -14.36
C SER A 105 12.42 -0.23 -13.29
N LEU A 106 12.14 0.36 -12.15
CA LEU A 106 11.43 -0.31 -11.06
C LEU A 106 10.41 0.65 -10.46
N LYS A 107 9.20 0.14 -10.23
CA LYS A 107 8.19 0.81 -9.42
C LYS A 107 7.68 -0.16 -8.37
N VAL A 108 7.89 0.18 -7.10
CA VAL A 108 7.42 -0.56 -5.93
C VAL A 108 6.29 0.21 -5.31
N THR A 109 5.14 -0.41 -5.19
CA THR A 109 3.94 0.20 -4.63
C THR A 109 3.26 -0.73 -3.63
N ILE A 110 2.37 -0.15 -2.83
CA ILE A 110 1.52 -0.90 -1.92
C ILE A 110 0.15 -0.22 -1.87
N GLU A 111 -0.91 -1.00 -1.82
CA GLU A 111 -2.26 -0.50 -1.62
C GLU A 111 -2.47 0.00 -0.19
N HIS A 112 -3.28 1.03 -0.03
CA HIS A 112 -3.73 1.48 1.29
C HIS A 112 -5.15 0.93 1.60
N GLY A 113 -5.18 -0.22 2.28
CA GLY A 113 -6.33 -1.11 2.36
C GLY A 113 -6.57 -1.84 1.05
N HIS A 114 -7.41 -2.86 1.04
CA HIS A 114 -7.72 -3.56 -0.20
C HIS A 114 -8.37 -2.58 -1.19
N ALA A 115 -7.77 -2.40 -2.34
CA ALA A 115 -8.26 -1.48 -3.39
C ALA A 115 -8.18 0.03 -3.06
N ASN A 116 -7.25 0.45 -2.22
CA ASN A 116 -6.94 1.87 -1.96
C ASN A 116 -8.10 2.68 -1.35
N HIS A 117 -8.91 2.07 -0.50
CA HIS A 117 -10.05 2.74 0.12
C HIS A 117 -9.71 3.52 1.40
N LEU A 118 -8.55 3.27 2.03
CA LEU A 118 -8.15 3.98 3.24
C LEU A 118 -7.45 5.30 2.93
N ALA A 119 -7.62 6.27 3.81
CA ALA A 119 -7.04 7.62 3.73
C ALA A 119 -6.16 7.92 4.95
N ASP A 120 -5.22 7.05 5.23
CA ASP A 120 -4.23 7.16 6.30
C ASP A 120 -3.03 8.01 5.89
N ASP A 121 -2.22 8.42 6.86
CA ASP A 121 -0.94 9.08 6.60
C ASP A 121 0.17 8.03 6.44
N TRP A 122 0.79 8.00 5.28
CA TRP A 122 1.80 7.02 4.90
C TRP A 122 3.15 7.69 4.62
N SER A 123 4.21 7.11 5.13
CA SER A 123 5.57 7.48 4.80
C SER A 123 6.48 6.26 4.69
N SER A 124 7.47 6.31 3.82
CA SER A 124 8.40 5.20 3.64
C SER A 124 9.82 5.66 3.35
N THR A 125 10.75 4.74 3.58
CA THR A 125 12.15 4.85 3.08
C THR A 125 12.45 3.58 2.31
N ALA A 126 12.73 3.72 1.01
CA ALA A 126 13.19 2.64 0.16
C ALA A 126 14.70 2.49 0.21
N TYR A 127 15.18 1.27 0.06
CA TYR A 127 16.60 0.92 -0.01
C TYR A 127 16.87 0.15 -1.29
N TRP A 128 17.79 0.64 -2.11
CA TRP A 128 18.17 -0.02 -3.38
C TRP A 128 19.58 0.35 -3.78
N TYR A 129 20.15 -0.43 -4.66
CA TYR A 129 21.38 -0.12 -5.37
C TYR A 129 21.06 0.15 -6.83
N GLN A 130 21.76 1.12 -7.43
CA GLN A 130 21.57 1.52 -8.81
C GLN A 130 22.87 1.95 -9.45
N THR A 131 23.07 1.58 -10.72
CA THR A 131 24.23 2.02 -11.52
C THR A 131 24.13 3.52 -11.82
N LEU A 132 25.30 4.18 -11.88
CA LEU A 132 25.39 5.59 -12.25
C LEU A 132 25.67 5.73 -13.75
N PRO A 133 25.21 6.82 -14.40
CA PRO A 133 24.44 7.94 -13.82
C PRO A 133 22.98 7.59 -13.58
N SER A 134 22.41 8.12 -12.51
CA SER A 134 21.00 7.96 -12.19
C SER A 134 20.30 9.32 -12.13
N LYS A 135 19.00 9.33 -12.39
CA LYS A 135 18.16 10.50 -12.22
C LYS A 135 18.11 10.88 -10.74
N PRO A 136 18.41 12.14 -10.38
CA PRO A 136 18.33 12.54 -8.99
C PRO A 136 16.88 12.55 -8.49
N PHE A 137 16.69 12.09 -7.27
CA PHE A 137 15.42 12.20 -6.57
C PHE A 137 15.25 13.63 -6.02
N GLY A 138 14.07 14.20 -6.20
CA GLY A 138 13.71 15.45 -5.55
C GLY A 138 13.58 15.25 -4.04
N ILE A 139 13.81 16.32 -3.29
CA ILE A 139 13.46 16.37 -1.87
C ILE A 139 12.09 17.04 -1.77
N LEU A 140 11.11 16.35 -1.19
CA LEU A 140 9.80 16.93 -0.94
C LEU A 140 9.91 18.18 -0.06
N PRO A 141 9.06 19.20 -0.24
CA PRO A 141 8.93 20.34 0.67
C PRO A 141 8.75 19.89 2.12
N VAL A 142 9.18 20.72 3.07
CA VAL A 142 9.14 20.36 4.50
C VAL A 142 7.71 20.04 4.96
N GLU A 143 6.74 20.81 4.51
CA GLU A 143 5.33 20.69 4.80
C GLU A 143 4.72 19.36 4.32
N GLU A 144 5.25 18.79 3.25
CA GLU A 144 4.83 17.48 2.73
C GLU A 144 5.54 16.29 3.40
N ARG A 145 6.57 16.59 4.22
CA ARG A 145 7.34 15.57 4.97
C ARG A 145 6.96 15.49 6.44
N ILE A 146 6.19 16.46 6.92
CA ILE A 146 5.74 16.48 8.31
C ILE A 146 4.54 15.53 8.42
N GLN A 147 4.72 14.51 9.26
CA GLN A 147 3.64 13.58 9.59
C GLN A 147 2.41 14.32 10.13
N LEU A 148 1.24 13.94 9.68
CA LEU A 148 0.00 14.40 10.26
C LEU A 148 -0.09 13.90 11.70
N MET A 149 0.01 14.82 12.65
CA MET A 149 -0.17 14.52 14.06
C MET A 149 -1.62 14.79 14.42
N PRO A 150 -2.46 13.76 14.55
CA PRO A 150 -3.81 13.95 15.08
C PRO A 150 -3.68 14.66 16.41
N GLN A 151 -4.40 15.75 16.61
CA GLN A 151 -4.38 16.42 17.90
C GLN A 151 -4.97 15.46 18.93
N ILE A 152 -4.10 14.86 19.73
CA ILE A 152 -4.42 13.86 20.76
C ILE A 152 -5.23 14.48 21.92
N ALA A 153 -5.95 15.55 21.65
CA ALA A 153 -6.63 16.32 22.69
C ALA A 153 -7.67 15.50 23.49
N ASN A 154 -8.06 14.28 23.09
CA ASN A 154 -9.08 13.53 23.82
C ASN A 154 -9.08 11.99 23.62
N ILE A 155 -7.96 11.35 23.52
CA ILE A 155 -7.88 9.87 23.48
C ILE A 155 -8.10 9.22 24.87
N ALA A 156 -8.88 9.79 25.71
CA ALA A 156 -9.05 9.25 27.06
C ALA A 156 -10.31 8.40 27.28
N LYS A 157 -11.06 8.04 26.23
CA LYS A 157 -12.27 7.22 26.45
C LYS A 157 -12.53 6.21 25.34
N PRO A 158 -12.66 4.92 25.68
CA PRO A 158 -12.95 3.83 24.72
C PRO A 158 -14.36 3.85 24.12
N GLN A 159 -15.20 4.81 24.44
CA GLN A 159 -16.57 4.94 23.93
C GLN A 159 -16.79 6.37 23.44
N GLY A 160 -16.79 6.53 22.13
CA GLY A 160 -17.08 7.80 21.48
C GLY A 160 -15.85 8.69 21.34
N VAL A 161 -14.84 8.26 20.61
CA VAL A 161 -13.74 9.11 20.18
C VAL A 161 -14.33 10.20 19.30
N SER A 162 -14.28 11.44 19.77
CA SER A 162 -14.54 12.59 18.90
C SER A 162 -13.36 12.70 17.95
N LEU A 163 -13.59 12.42 16.69
CA LEU A 163 -12.58 12.59 15.65
C LEU A 163 -12.20 14.07 15.57
N ASN A 164 -10.91 14.37 15.52
CA ASN A 164 -10.47 15.71 15.18
C ASN A 164 -10.74 16.00 13.69
N ALA A 165 -10.51 17.23 13.25
CA ALA A 165 -10.82 17.64 11.88
C ALA A 165 -10.04 16.81 10.83
N GLU A 166 -8.78 16.46 11.09
CA GLU A 166 -7.95 15.64 10.20
C GLU A 166 -8.48 14.21 10.09
N MET A 167 -8.91 13.62 11.19
CA MET A 167 -9.50 12.28 11.21
C MET A 167 -10.83 12.25 10.47
N GLN A 168 -11.67 13.28 10.64
CA GLN A 168 -12.92 13.42 9.91
C GLN A 168 -12.66 13.55 8.41
N GLN A 169 -11.74 14.41 8.02
CA GLN A 169 -11.33 14.56 6.62
C GLN A 169 -10.79 13.25 6.04
N SER A 170 -9.99 12.52 6.80
CA SER A 170 -9.47 11.21 6.39
C SER A 170 -10.58 10.19 6.17
N GLN A 171 -11.57 10.15 7.04
CA GLN A 171 -12.76 9.29 6.87
C GLN A 171 -13.59 9.68 5.64
N GLU A 172 -13.85 10.97 5.44
CA GLU A 172 -14.57 11.46 4.27
C GLU A 172 -13.84 11.08 2.97
N MET A 173 -12.50 11.24 2.95
CA MET A 173 -11.67 10.82 1.81
C MET A 173 -11.72 9.31 1.57
N ALA A 174 -11.72 8.50 2.62
CA ALA A 174 -11.83 7.04 2.51
C ALA A 174 -13.21 6.63 1.95
N GLU A 175 -14.28 7.27 2.41
CA GLU A 175 -15.63 7.03 1.89
C GLU A 175 -15.78 7.46 0.43
N GLU A 176 -15.18 8.57 0.04
CA GLU A 176 -15.19 9.05 -1.34
C GLU A 176 -14.43 8.09 -2.26
N ARG A 177 -13.23 7.67 -1.87
CA ARG A 177 -12.45 6.67 -2.61
C ARG A 177 -13.20 5.34 -2.74
N MET A 178 -13.88 4.91 -1.68
CA MET A 178 -14.70 3.69 -1.76
C MET A 178 -15.85 3.83 -2.75
N LYS A 179 -16.47 5.02 -2.83
CA LYS A 179 -17.51 5.30 -3.84
C LYS A 179 -16.94 5.30 -5.25
N GLU A 180 -15.80 5.95 -5.47
CA GLU A 180 -15.12 5.96 -6.77
C GLU A 180 -14.74 4.53 -7.19
N TYR A 181 -14.20 3.76 -6.26
CA TYR A 181 -13.88 2.36 -6.47
C TYR A 181 -15.11 1.54 -6.88
N SER A 182 -16.24 1.73 -6.21
CA SER A 182 -17.47 0.98 -6.52
C SER A 182 -18.14 1.40 -7.83
N GLN A 183 -17.99 2.65 -8.26
CA GLN A 183 -18.77 3.23 -9.36
C GLN A 183 -18.10 3.27 -10.74
N GLY A 184 -16.80 3.38 -10.84
CA GLY A 184 -16.18 3.70 -12.13
C GLY A 184 -15.02 2.84 -12.59
N ARG A 185 -14.18 2.47 -11.68
CA ARG A 185 -12.92 1.81 -11.97
C ARG A 185 -13.07 0.34 -12.39
N ASN A 186 -14.12 -0.27 -11.96
CA ASN A 186 -14.42 -1.67 -12.20
C ASN A 186 -14.59 -2.04 -13.69
N GLU A 187 -15.16 -1.15 -14.51
CA GLU A 187 -15.35 -1.44 -15.93
C GLU A 187 -14.02 -1.39 -16.70
N GLU A 188 -13.14 -0.47 -16.35
CA GLU A 188 -11.86 -0.32 -17.00
C GLU A 188 -10.91 -1.47 -16.61
N LEU A 189 -10.89 -1.81 -15.34
CA LEU A 189 -10.15 -2.97 -14.83
C LEU A 189 -10.66 -4.28 -15.44
N GLN A 190 -11.97 -4.43 -15.58
CA GLN A 190 -12.54 -5.60 -16.23
C GLN A 190 -12.11 -5.72 -17.69
N LYS A 191 -12.05 -4.61 -18.42
CA LYS A 191 -11.53 -4.60 -19.80
C LYS A 191 -10.05 -4.99 -19.87
N LYS A 192 -9.24 -4.57 -18.91
CA LYS A 192 -7.83 -4.99 -18.80
C LYS A 192 -7.73 -6.48 -18.47
N LEU A 193 -8.51 -6.96 -17.50
CA LEU A 193 -8.57 -8.36 -17.11
C LEU A 193 -8.92 -9.26 -18.29
N ASP A 194 -9.94 -8.92 -19.05
CA ASP A 194 -10.41 -9.68 -20.20
C ASP A 194 -9.38 -9.73 -21.35
N ARG A 195 -8.43 -8.82 -21.37
CA ARG A 195 -7.34 -8.76 -22.38
C ARG A 195 -6.03 -9.43 -21.95
N THR A 196 -5.91 -9.83 -20.69
CA THR A 196 -4.65 -10.33 -20.15
C THR A 196 -4.51 -11.84 -20.39
N PRO A 197 -3.49 -12.29 -21.14
CA PRO A 197 -3.40 -13.68 -21.63
C PRO A 197 -3.25 -14.75 -20.55
N TRP A 198 -2.77 -14.38 -19.35
CA TRP A 198 -2.54 -15.31 -18.23
C TRP A 198 -3.77 -15.53 -17.34
N HIS A 199 -4.81 -14.73 -17.49
CA HIS A 199 -6.05 -14.97 -16.77
C HIS A 199 -6.79 -16.13 -17.40
N SER A 200 -6.79 -17.26 -16.71
CA SER A 200 -7.68 -18.36 -17.08
C SER A 200 -9.14 -17.86 -16.96
N GLU A 201 -10.03 -18.42 -17.78
CA GLU A 201 -11.48 -18.13 -17.71
C GLU A 201 -12.03 -18.32 -16.29
N GLY A 202 -11.41 -19.22 -15.49
CA GLY A 202 -11.76 -19.43 -14.09
C GLY A 202 -11.46 -18.22 -13.21
N ASN A 203 -10.30 -17.61 -13.37
CA ASN A 203 -9.91 -16.43 -12.58
C ASN A 203 -10.78 -15.22 -12.90
N VAL A 204 -11.10 -15.01 -14.19
CA VAL A 204 -12.03 -13.95 -14.62
C VAL A 204 -13.42 -14.15 -14.04
N LYS A 205 -13.90 -15.41 -14.04
CA LYS A 205 -15.20 -15.76 -13.48
C LYS A 205 -15.25 -15.54 -11.97
N GLN A 206 -14.19 -15.91 -11.26
CA GLN A 206 -14.07 -15.69 -9.82
C GLN A 206 -14.03 -14.20 -9.47
N ALA A 207 -13.27 -13.40 -10.21
CA ALA A 207 -13.23 -11.94 -10.03
C ALA A 207 -14.61 -11.29 -10.24
N LYS A 208 -15.37 -11.76 -11.24
CA LYS A 208 -16.77 -11.31 -11.47
C LYS A 208 -17.71 -11.70 -10.34
N GLN A 209 -17.52 -12.87 -9.73
CA GLN A 209 -18.36 -13.32 -8.61
C GLN A 209 -18.06 -12.51 -7.34
N VAL A 210 -16.78 -12.26 -7.04
CA VAL A 210 -16.37 -11.41 -5.91
C VAL A 210 -16.93 -10.00 -6.07
N ARG A 211 -16.83 -9.44 -7.26
CA ARG A 211 -17.38 -8.12 -7.56
C ARG A 211 -18.90 -8.06 -7.30
N LYS A 212 -19.63 -9.06 -7.78
CA LYS A 212 -21.09 -9.11 -7.57
C LYS A 212 -21.44 -9.18 -6.08
N ALA A 213 -20.69 -9.94 -5.30
CA ALA A 213 -20.89 -10.04 -3.84
C ALA A 213 -20.54 -8.74 -3.08
N MET A 214 -19.78 -7.85 -3.68
CA MET A 214 -19.45 -6.52 -3.09
C MET A 214 -20.49 -5.45 -3.48
N GLU A 215 -21.30 -5.68 -4.49
CA GLU A 215 -22.37 -4.78 -4.93
C GLU A 215 -23.72 -5.11 -4.23
N GLU A 216 -23.88 -6.27 -3.60
CA GLU A 216 -24.98 -6.70 -2.75
C GLU A 216 -24.77 -6.35 -1.27
#